data_2b6adde1a65531f739d01382910c1b8f
#
_entry.id   2b6adde1a65531f739d01382910c1b8f
#
_cell.length_a   1.000
_cell.length_b   1.000
_cell.length_c   1.000
_cell.angle_alpha   90.00
_cell.angle_beta   90.00
_cell.angle_gamma   90.00
#
_symmetry.space_group_name_H-M   'P 1'
#
loop_
_entity.id
_entity.type
_entity.pdbx_description
1 polymer ?
#
loop_
_entity_poly.entity_id
_entity_poly.type
_entity_poly.pdbx_seq_one_letter_code
_entity_poly.pdbx_strand_id
1 'polypeptide(L)'
;MPFLLSIPATVAIITPMNPAWRKGSEKMPNDLQLYIPRPEDGWFYVKMMSDPETMAYNAPWFPPDGCIPDPETEWLRLQAHWIGKAPERFYAFLQRKRDGAFVGDVNYHKNPERNRCDMGIVIFASERGKGYGKQGLSLLLDQAFCVDGIFRLHNEFERTRDAGYRIHKALGFREKAGADGIIRLEMTREEYLRGRSLYTEA
;
A
#
# COMPACT_ATOMS: atom_id res chain seq x y z
N MET A 1 -10.32 31.39 -33.39
CA MET A 1 -10.63 30.90 -32.02
C MET A 1 -10.94 29.42 -32.10
N PRO A 2 -10.06 28.50 -31.65
CA PRO A 2 -10.43 27.09 -31.51
C PRO A 2 -10.94 26.83 -30.10
N PHE A 3 -12.13 26.23 -30.03
CA PHE A 3 -12.73 25.71 -28.82
C PHE A 3 -11.87 24.58 -28.24
N LEU A 4 -11.27 24.81 -27.09
CA LEU A 4 -10.68 23.74 -26.27
C LEU A 4 -11.84 23.00 -25.60
N LEU A 5 -12.15 21.80 -26.14
CA LEU A 5 -13.00 20.82 -25.45
C LEU A 5 -12.25 20.30 -24.23
N SER A 6 -12.69 20.75 -23.07
CA SER A 6 -12.28 20.21 -21.77
C SER A 6 -12.74 18.75 -21.68
N ILE A 7 -11.81 17.82 -21.74
CA ILE A 7 -12.06 16.40 -21.45
C ILE A 7 -12.23 16.30 -19.94
N PRO A 8 -13.36 15.83 -19.40
CA PRO A 8 -13.48 15.61 -17.97
C PRO A 8 -12.50 14.52 -17.55
N ALA A 9 -11.64 14.80 -16.57
CA ALA A 9 -10.76 13.82 -15.97
C ALA A 9 -11.63 12.72 -15.33
N THR A 10 -11.76 11.60 -16.03
CA THR A 10 -12.43 10.41 -15.51
C THR A 10 -11.59 9.91 -14.34
N VAL A 11 -12.11 10.10 -13.12
CA VAL A 11 -11.55 9.47 -11.91
C VAL A 11 -11.63 7.97 -12.15
N ALA A 12 -10.50 7.33 -12.39
CA ALA A 12 -10.43 5.89 -12.47
C ALA A 12 -10.66 5.33 -11.05
N ILE A 13 -11.93 5.09 -10.72
CA ILE A 13 -12.27 4.26 -9.58
C ILE A 13 -11.93 2.84 -10.01
N ILE A 14 -10.77 2.36 -9.57
CA ILE A 14 -10.41 0.96 -9.75
C ILE A 14 -11.32 0.19 -8.81
N THR A 15 -12.43 -0.34 -9.35
CA THR A 15 -13.32 -1.23 -8.60
C THR A 15 -12.56 -2.53 -8.38
N PRO A 16 -12.16 -2.87 -7.15
CA PRO A 16 -11.51 -4.15 -6.90
C PRO A 16 -12.50 -5.26 -7.24
N MET A 17 -12.11 -6.18 -8.12
CA MET A 17 -12.85 -7.42 -8.29
C MET A 17 -12.97 -8.08 -6.92
N ASN A 18 -14.22 -8.33 -6.49
CA ASN A 18 -14.51 -8.94 -5.19
C ASN A 18 -13.93 -10.36 -5.18
N PRO A 19 -12.82 -10.62 -4.48
CA PRO A 19 -12.15 -11.90 -4.60
C PRO A 19 -12.97 -12.98 -3.88
N ALA A 20 -13.52 -13.92 -4.63
CA ALA A 20 -14.30 -15.06 -4.13
C ALA A 20 -13.52 -15.98 -3.17
N TRP A 21 -12.19 -15.88 -3.10
CA TRP A 21 -11.31 -16.66 -2.23
C TRP A 21 -11.42 -16.36 -0.72
N ARG A 22 -12.27 -15.42 -0.32
CA ARG A 22 -12.51 -15.09 1.09
C ARG A 22 -13.53 -16.00 1.79
N LYS A 23 -13.91 -17.14 1.21
CA LYS A 23 -14.77 -18.12 1.87
C LYS A 23 -13.98 -18.88 2.93
N GLY A 24 -14.22 -18.60 4.22
CA GLY A 24 -13.66 -19.36 5.35
C GLY A 24 -13.03 -18.52 6.47
N SER A 25 -12.70 -17.28 6.25
CA SER A 25 -12.49 -16.29 7.31
C SER A 25 -13.68 -15.34 7.31
N GLU A 26 -14.11 -14.85 8.46
CA GLU A 26 -15.09 -13.77 8.57
C GLU A 26 -14.90 -12.79 7.43
N LYS A 27 -15.97 -12.54 6.68
CA LYS A 27 -15.97 -11.65 5.51
C LYS A 27 -15.42 -10.31 5.97
N MET A 28 -14.12 -10.07 5.74
CA MET A 28 -13.52 -8.80 6.12
C MET A 28 -14.36 -7.69 5.49
N PRO A 29 -14.81 -6.73 6.25
CA PRO A 29 -15.58 -5.62 5.69
C PRO A 29 -14.72 -5.01 4.56
N ASN A 30 -15.30 -4.85 3.38
CA ASN A 30 -14.64 -4.21 2.24
C ASN A 30 -14.82 -2.70 2.36
N ASP A 31 -14.28 -2.14 3.45
CA ASP A 31 -14.49 -0.75 3.82
C ASP A 31 -13.56 0.21 3.09
N LEU A 32 -12.46 -0.30 2.53
CA LEU A 32 -11.44 0.50 1.88
C LEU A 32 -11.47 0.40 0.36
N GLN A 33 -10.96 1.44 -0.27
CA GLN A 33 -10.61 1.48 -1.68
C GLN A 33 -9.26 2.17 -1.86
N LEU A 34 -8.59 1.88 -2.99
CA LEU A 34 -7.42 2.63 -3.42
C LEU A 34 -7.88 3.96 -4.04
N TYR A 35 -7.25 5.03 -3.63
CA TYR A 35 -7.48 6.37 -4.16
C TYR A 35 -6.16 6.95 -4.66
N ILE A 36 -6.09 7.24 -5.94
CA ILE A 36 -4.92 7.92 -6.52
C ILE A 36 -4.99 9.38 -6.13
N PRO A 37 -4.06 9.87 -5.29
CA PRO A 37 -4.19 11.21 -4.74
C PRO A 37 -3.91 12.29 -5.77
N ARG A 38 -4.64 13.41 -5.65
CA ARG A 38 -4.47 14.62 -6.42
C ARG A 38 -3.51 15.59 -5.69
N PRO A 39 -2.98 16.61 -6.36
CA PRO A 39 -2.12 17.60 -5.70
C PRO A 39 -2.73 18.22 -4.43
N GLU A 40 -4.03 18.53 -4.45
CA GLU A 40 -4.76 19.12 -3.33
C GLU A 40 -4.92 18.19 -2.11
N ASP A 41 -4.71 16.89 -2.26
CA ASP A 41 -4.82 15.90 -1.17
C ASP A 41 -3.56 15.84 -0.29
N GLY A 42 -2.55 16.65 -0.61
CA GLY A 42 -1.27 16.69 0.11
C GLY A 42 -1.38 16.93 1.61
N TRP A 43 -2.46 17.58 2.04
CA TRP A 43 -2.73 17.80 3.46
C TRP A 43 -2.74 16.51 4.28
N PHE A 44 -3.23 15.40 3.71
CA PHE A 44 -3.24 14.11 4.41
C PHE A 44 -1.85 13.49 4.48
N TYR A 45 -1.09 13.57 3.39
CA TYR A 45 0.31 13.13 3.38
C TYR A 45 1.12 13.88 4.44
N VAL A 46 1.07 15.21 4.42
CA VAL A 46 1.76 16.07 5.39
C VAL A 46 1.35 15.71 6.83
N LYS A 47 0.04 15.61 7.08
CA LYS A 47 -0.49 15.21 8.40
C LYS A 47 0.07 13.86 8.85
N MET A 48 0.12 12.86 7.96
CA MET A 48 0.57 11.51 8.28
C MET A 48 2.08 11.47 8.53
N MET A 49 2.88 12.15 7.69
CA MET A 49 4.34 12.18 7.76
C MET A 49 4.87 13.06 8.91
N SER A 50 4.04 13.94 9.46
CA SER A 50 4.35 14.80 10.62
C SER A 50 3.79 14.25 11.92
N ASP A 51 3.12 13.10 11.91
CA ASP A 51 2.57 12.50 13.13
C ASP A 51 3.56 11.52 13.77
N PRO A 52 4.16 11.84 14.95
CA PRO A 52 5.16 11.00 15.59
C PRO A 52 4.65 9.59 15.91
N GLU A 53 3.38 9.42 16.26
CA GLU A 53 2.82 8.11 16.55
C GLU A 53 2.73 7.26 15.26
N THR A 54 2.34 7.87 14.15
CA THR A 54 2.32 7.19 12.85
C THR A 54 3.73 6.84 12.39
N MET A 55 4.67 7.78 12.52
CA MET A 55 6.02 7.68 11.96
C MET A 55 7.06 7.06 12.90
N ALA A 56 6.71 6.68 14.11
CA ALA A 56 7.63 6.10 15.10
C ALA A 56 8.51 4.95 14.54
N TYR A 57 7.97 4.17 13.60
CA TYR A 57 8.73 3.09 12.94
C TYR A 57 9.93 3.59 12.12
N ASN A 58 9.91 4.84 11.74
CA ASN A 58 10.91 5.47 10.89
C ASN A 58 12.02 6.18 11.71
N ALA A 59 11.90 6.19 13.02
CA ALA A 59 12.82 6.88 13.94
C ALA A 59 14.30 6.50 13.78
N PRO A 60 14.68 5.24 13.42
CA PRO A 60 16.08 4.92 13.16
C PRO A 60 16.72 5.72 12.00
N TRP A 61 15.92 6.17 11.04
CA TRP A 61 16.38 6.93 9.86
C TRP A 61 16.11 8.44 9.97
N PHE A 62 15.06 8.82 10.70
CA PHE A 62 14.64 10.20 10.92
C PHE A 62 14.42 10.44 12.43
N PRO A 63 15.52 10.55 13.24
CA PRO A 63 15.40 10.83 14.65
C PRO A 63 14.92 12.27 14.91
N PRO A 64 14.25 12.52 16.06
CA PRO A 64 14.02 11.55 17.13
C PRO A 64 12.75 10.71 16.99
N ASP A 65 11.78 11.10 16.17
CA ASP A 65 10.40 10.59 16.16
C ASP A 65 9.99 9.91 14.84
N GLY A 66 10.86 9.89 13.85
CA GLY A 66 10.60 9.29 12.55
C GLY A 66 9.88 10.19 11.55
N CYS A 67 9.45 11.37 11.95
CA CYS A 67 8.77 12.31 11.09
C CYS A 67 9.64 12.80 9.93
N ILE A 68 9.03 13.05 8.79
CA ILE A 68 9.74 13.60 7.63
C ILE A 68 9.98 15.10 7.87
N PRO A 69 11.21 15.59 7.74
CA PRO A 69 11.54 17.00 8.06
C PRO A 69 10.83 18.05 7.20
N ASP A 70 10.56 17.71 5.93
CA ASP A 70 9.88 18.61 4.97
C ASP A 70 8.87 17.81 4.13
N PRO A 71 7.74 17.46 4.73
CA PRO A 71 6.75 16.61 4.08
C PRO A 71 6.03 17.29 2.92
N GLU A 72 5.96 18.62 2.88
CA GLU A 72 5.40 19.38 1.77
C GLU A 72 6.25 19.21 0.51
N THR A 73 7.57 19.38 0.61
CA THR A 73 8.49 19.15 -0.52
C THR A 73 8.49 17.67 -0.93
N GLU A 74 8.46 16.74 0.02
CA GLU A 74 8.36 15.31 -0.31
C GLU A 74 7.04 14.97 -1.02
N TRP A 75 5.93 15.62 -0.66
CA TRP A 75 4.68 15.48 -1.38
C TRP A 75 4.80 15.91 -2.85
N LEU A 76 5.42 17.05 -3.12
CA LEU A 76 5.65 17.52 -4.49
C LEU A 76 6.52 16.53 -5.29
N ARG A 77 7.55 15.96 -4.67
CA ARG A 77 8.39 14.92 -5.29
C ARG A 77 7.58 13.65 -5.58
N LEU A 78 6.74 13.22 -4.64
CA LEU A 78 5.87 12.07 -4.81
C LEU A 78 4.90 12.28 -5.98
N GLN A 79 4.27 13.44 -6.07
CA GLN A 79 3.40 13.80 -7.19
C GLN A 79 4.14 13.70 -8.54
N ALA A 80 5.35 14.25 -8.62
CA ALA A 80 6.13 14.26 -9.85
C ALA A 80 6.63 12.87 -10.28
N HIS A 81 7.00 12.03 -9.31
CA HIS A 81 7.78 10.82 -9.60
C HIS A 81 7.04 9.50 -9.36
N TRP A 82 5.86 9.51 -8.69
CA TRP A 82 5.13 8.29 -8.36
C TRP A 82 3.72 8.24 -8.95
N ILE A 83 3.00 9.36 -8.93
CA ILE A 83 1.61 9.37 -9.40
C ILE A 83 1.55 9.19 -10.92
N GLY A 84 0.74 8.22 -11.36
CA GLY A 84 0.60 7.86 -12.77
C GLY A 84 1.83 7.16 -13.39
N LYS A 85 2.71 6.56 -12.57
CA LYS A 85 3.95 5.90 -13.01
C LYS A 85 3.88 4.36 -12.93
N ALA A 86 2.71 3.76 -12.67
CA ALA A 86 2.55 2.31 -12.72
C ALA A 86 2.92 1.78 -14.13
N PRO A 87 3.52 0.59 -14.24
CA PRO A 87 3.89 -0.34 -13.17
C PRO A 87 5.28 -0.09 -12.54
N GLU A 88 5.99 0.98 -12.91
CA GLU A 88 7.32 1.26 -12.37
C GLU A 88 7.26 1.70 -10.90
N ARG A 89 6.27 2.53 -10.60
CA ARG A 89 5.95 3.03 -9.26
C ARG A 89 4.45 3.18 -9.12
N PHE A 90 3.95 2.78 -7.98
CA PHE A 90 2.54 2.92 -7.62
C PHE A 90 2.42 3.55 -6.24
N TYR A 91 1.51 4.49 -6.09
CA TYR A 91 1.16 5.09 -4.81
C TYR A 91 -0.33 5.38 -4.76
N ALA A 92 -0.98 5.01 -3.66
CA ALA A 92 -2.38 5.30 -3.43
C ALA A 92 -2.65 5.55 -1.95
N PHE A 93 -3.58 6.46 -1.65
CA PHE A 93 -4.18 6.52 -0.33
C PHE A 93 -5.18 5.37 -0.14
N LEU A 94 -5.29 4.91 1.07
CA LEU A 94 -6.36 4.02 1.53
C LEU A 94 -7.53 4.89 1.96
N GLN A 95 -8.59 4.88 1.16
CA GLN A 95 -9.78 5.68 1.42
C GLN A 95 -10.90 4.80 1.97
N ARG A 96 -11.50 5.23 3.07
CA ARG A 96 -12.66 4.58 3.67
C ARG A 96 -13.93 4.94 2.89
N LYS A 97 -14.63 3.93 2.37
CA LYS A 97 -15.76 4.11 1.44
C LYS A 97 -16.95 4.84 2.03
N ARG A 98 -17.25 4.60 3.31
CA ARG A 98 -18.48 5.12 3.94
C ARG A 98 -18.49 6.64 4.11
N ASP A 99 -17.34 7.28 4.23
CA ASP A 99 -17.20 8.70 4.55
C ASP A 99 -16.09 9.42 3.77
N GLY A 100 -15.39 8.70 2.88
CA GLY A 100 -14.30 9.26 2.08
C GLY A 100 -13.03 9.59 2.85
N ALA A 101 -12.94 9.28 4.14
CA ALA A 101 -11.76 9.60 4.95
C ALA A 101 -10.54 8.77 4.53
N PHE A 102 -9.38 9.41 4.48
CA PHE A 102 -8.11 8.72 4.28
C PHE A 102 -7.61 8.13 5.60
N VAL A 103 -7.11 6.90 5.56
CA VAL A 103 -6.69 6.13 6.74
C VAL A 103 -5.26 5.65 6.69
N GLY A 104 -4.57 5.87 5.57
CA GLY A 104 -3.19 5.46 5.35
C GLY A 104 -2.83 5.49 3.88
N ASP A 105 -1.69 4.91 3.54
CA ASP A 105 -1.23 4.73 2.16
C ASP A 105 -0.68 3.32 1.89
N VAL A 106 -0.56 3.01 0.61
CA VAL A 106 0.13 1.85 0.08
C VAL A 106 0.92 2.24 -1.15
N ASN A 107 2.07 1.60 -1.31
CA ASN A 107 2.91 1.88 -2.46
C ASN A 107 3.76 0.68 -2.85
N TYR A 108 4.32 0.70 -4.05
CA TYR A 108 5.46 -0.11 -4.46
C TYR A 108 6.31 0.63 -5.51
N HIS A 109 7.56 0.23 -5.63
CA HIS A 109 8.44 0.66 -6.72
C HIS A 109 9.33 -0.48 -7.18
N LYS A 110 9.66 -0.50 -8.47
CA LYS A 110 10.60 -1.48 -9.02
C LYS A 110 12.00 -1.25 -8.47
N ASN A 111 12.64 -2.34 -8.10
CA ASN A 111 14.05 -2.42 -7.75
C ASN A 111 14.74 -3.33 -8.78
N PRO A 112 15.28 -2.77 -9.88
CA PRO A 112 15.84 -3.55 -10.97
C PRO A 112 17.05 -4.39 -10.54
N GLU A 113 17.88 -3.85 -9.63
CA GLU A 113 19.09 -4.53 -9.12
C GLU A 113 18.75 -5.83 -8.40
N ARG A 114 17.58 -5.88 -7.76
CA ARG A 114 17.12 -7.04 -6.98
C ARG A 114 16.01 -7.83 -7.68
N ASN A 115 15.66 -7.46 -8.92
CA ASN A 115 14.58 -8.08 -9.71
C ASN A 115 13.29 -8.29 -8.90
N ARG A 116 12.82 -7.23 -8.25
CA ARG A 116 11.61 -7.23 -7.40
C ARG A 116 11.00 -5.83 -7.35
N CYS A 117 9.81 -5.72 -6.75
CA CYS A 117 9.28 -4.44 -6.31
C CYS A 117 9.33 -4.37 -4.79
N ASP A 118 9.95 -3.34 -4.25
CA ASP A 118 9.89 -3.02 -2.83
C ASP A 118 8.57 -2.29 -2.56
N MET A 119 7.88 -2.66 -1.48
CA MET A 119 6.55 -2.15 -1.16
C MET A 119 6.49 -1.52 0.23
N GLY A 120 5.51 -0.65 0.43
CA GLY A 120 5.20 -0.05 1.72
C GLY A 120 3.70 -0.02 1.99
N ILE A 121 3.36 0.00 3.27
CA ILE A 121 2.02 0.28 3.79
C ILE A 121 2.16 1.02 5.10
N VAL A 122 1.46 2.15 5.20
CA VAL A 122 1.37 2.92 6.44
C VAL A 122 -0.11 3.10 6.78
N ILE A 123 -0.48 2.81 8.02
CA ILE A 123 -1.81 3.12 8.56
C ILE A 123 -1.64 4.24 9.58
N PHE A 124 -2.39 5.33 9.40
CA PHE A 124 -2.42 6.46 10.32
C PHE A 124 -2.72 5.97 11.74
N ALA A 125 -1.98 6.44 12.72
CA ALA A 125 -1.98 5.85 14.08
C ALA A 125 -3.37 5.71 14.68
N SER A 126 -4.20 6.76 14.59
CA SER A 126 -5.57 6.75 15.11
C SER A 126 -6.53 5.79 14.38
N GLU A 127 -6.10 5.25 13.22
CA GLU A 127 -6.87 4.31 12.42
C GLU A 127 -6.38 2.85 12.57
N ARG A 128 -5.36 2.61 13.39
CA ARG A 128 -4.85 1.27 13.70
C ARG A 128 -5.86 0.46 14.52
N GLY A 129 -5.68 -0.86 14.57
CA GLY A 129 -6.58 -1.76 15.32
C GLY A 129 -7.93 -2.06 14.66
N LYS A 130 -8.28 -1.37 13.56
CA LYS A 130 -9.59 -1.49 12.87
C LYS A 130 -9.56 -2.46 11.67
N GLY A 131 -8.49 -3.23 11.49
CA GLY A 131 -8.35 -4.19 10.38
C GLY A 131 -7.91 -3.57 9.05
N TYR A 132 -7.69 -2.26 8.98
CA TYR A 132 -7.35 -1.55 7.74
C TYR A 132 -5.99 -1.96 7.15
N GLY A 133 -5.01 -2.33 7.97
CA GLY A 133 -3.73 -2.83 7.48
C GLY A 133 -3.86 -4.07 6.60
N LYS A 134 -4.66 -5.06 7.02
CA LYS A 134 -4.91 -6.27 6.23
C LYS A 134 -5.69 -5.98 4.96
N GLN A 135 -6.72 -5.11 5.05
CA GLN A 135 -7.50 -4.70 3.89
C GLN A 135 -6.63 -3.93 2.88
N GLY A 136 -5.87 -2.93 3.34
CA GLY A 136 -5.00 -2.12 2.49
C GLY A 136 -3.93 -2.94 1.78
N LEU A 137 -3.27 -3.85 2.51
CA LEU A 137 -2.30 -4.75 1.90
C LEU A 137 -2.95 -5.69 0.86
N SER A 138 -4.15 -6.20 1.13
CA SER A 138 -4.89 -7.02 0.16
C SER A 138 -5.22 -6.24 -1.13
N LEU A 139 -5.61 -4.96 -1.01
CA LEU A 139 -5.86 -4.10 -2.16
C LEU A 139 -4.58 -3.83 -2.97
N LEU A 140 -3.45 -3.62 -2.29
CA LEU A 140 -2.16 -3.45 -2.96
C LEU A 140 -1.75 -4.71 -3.71
N LEU A 141 -1.97 -5.91 -3.14
CA LEU A 141 -1.67 -7.18 -3.81
C LEU A 141 -2.52 -7.37 -5.07
N ASP A 142 -3.82 -7.05 -5.01
CA ASP A 142 -4.69 -7.08 -6.19
C ASP A 142 -4.20 -6.12 -7.27
N GLN A 143 -3.87 -4.89 -6.90
CA GLN A 143 -3.32 -3.89 -7.83
C GLN A 143 -2.03 -4.39 -8.47
N ALA A 144 -1.04 -4.75 -7.67
CA ALA A 144 0.27 -5.13 -8.15
C ALA A 144 0.24 -6.39 -9.03
N PHE A 145 -0.44 -7.45 -8.58
CA PHE A 145 -0.37 -8.75 -9.25
C PHE A 145 -1.41 -8.93 -10.35
N CYS A 146 -2.62 -8.37 -10.20
CA CYS A 146 -3.70 -8.59 -11.15
C CYS A 146 -3.83 -7.45 -12.17
N VAL A 147 -3.53 -6.22 -11.80
CA VAL A 147 -3.64 -5.05 -12.69
C VAL A 147 -2.31 -4.73 -13.34
N ASP A 148 -1.25 -4.53 -12.54
CA ASP A 148 0.04 -4.04 -13.01
C ASP A 148 1.01 -5.16 -13.45
N GLY A 149 0.65 -6.43 -13.20
CA GLY A 149 1.44 -7.59 -13.62
C GLY A 149 2.80 -7.73 -12.95
N ILE A 150 2.96 -7.15 -11.77
CA ILE A 150 4.20 -7.21 -10.99
C ILE A 150 4.56 -8.68 -10.70
N PHE A 151 5.81 -9.04 -10.91
CA PHE A 151 6.27 -10.42 -10.72
C PHE A 151 6.47 -10.78 -9.24
N ARG A 152 7.04 -9.86 -8.43
CA ARG A 152 7.38 -10.11 -7.02
C ARG A 152 7.29 -8.83 -6.20
N LEU A 153 6.64 -8.92 -5.05
CA LEU A 153 6.63 -7.90 -4.01
C LEU A 153 7.52 -8.34 -2.84
N HIS A 154 8.24 -7.38 -2.30
CA HIS A 154 9.13 -7.52 -1.15
C HIS A 154 8.85 -6.43 -0.12
N ASN A 155 8.92 -6.80 1.15
CA ASN A 155 8.93 -5.86 2.25
C ASN A 155 9.96 -6.29 3.29
N GLU A 156 10.60 -5.33 3.93
CA GLU A 156 11.52 -5.60 5.04
C GLU A 156 11.32 -4.58 6.15
N PHE A 157 11.39 -5.05 7.39
CA PHE A 157 11.21 -4.23 8.59
C PHE A 157 11.76 -4.93 9.82
N GLU A 158 11.88 -4.19 10.91
CA GLU A 158 12.38 -4.72 12.18
C GLU A 158 11.46 -5.80 12.75
N ARG A 159 12.07 -6.83 13.33
CA ARG A 159 11.37 -7.97 13.95
C ARG A 159 10.39 -7.58 15.07
N THR A 160 10.58 -6.42 15.65
CA THR A 160 9.69 -5.87 16.68
C THR A 160 8.31 -5.45 16.17
N ARG A 161 8.10 -5.41 14.86
CA ARG A 161 6.82 -5.01 14.24
C ARG A 161 5.86 -6.20 14.07
N ASP A 162 5.47 -6.82 15.17
CA ASP A 162 4.61 -8.01 15.18
C ASP A 162 3.32 -7.86 14.37
N ALA A 163 2.66 -6.71 14.44
CA ALA A 163 1.42 -6.48 13.70
C ALA A 163 1.64 -6.54 12.18
N GLY A 164 2.70 -5.90 11.69
CA GLY A 164 3.11 -5.96 10.28
C GLY A 164 3.41 -7.39 9.86
N TYR A 165 4.22 -8.10 10.64
CA TYR A 165 4.56 -9.50 10.37
C TYR A 165 3.31 -10.39 10.25
N ARG A 166 2.42 -10.35 11.25
CA ARG A 166 1.19 -11.16 11.25
C ARG A 166 0.30 -10.89 10.04
N ILE A 167 0.15 -9.63 9.64
CA ILE A 167 -0.67 -9.26 8.47
C ILE A 167 -0.08 -9.83 7.18
N HIS A 168 1.23 -9.69 6.96
CA HIS A 168 1.89 -10.23 5.78
C HIS A 168 1.79 -11.76 5.74
N LYS A 169 2.06 -12.45 6.85
CA LYS A 169 1.95 -13.92 6.94
C LYS A 169 0.51 -14.39 6.69
N ALA A 170 -0.48 -13.70 7.23
CA ALA A 170 -1.90 -14.02 7.03
C ALA A 170 -2.36 -13.84 5.57
N LEU A 171 -1.64 -13.06 4.77
CA LEU A 171 -1.89 -12.88 3.34
C LEU A 171 -1.00 -13.77 2.45
N GLY A 172 -0.14 -14.61 3.05
CA GLY A 172 0.63 -15.62 2.34
C GLY A 172 2.07 -15.22 1.99
N PHE A 173 2.57 -14.09 2.49
CA PHE A 173 3.98 -13.76 2.33
C PHE A 173 4.88 -14.81 2.97
N ARG A 174 5.98 -15.14 2.30
CA ARG A 174 7.00 -16.04 2.81
C ARG A 174 8.17 -15.25 3.39
N GLU A 175 8.63 -15.69 4.56
CA GLU A 175 9.84 -15.15 5.17
C GLU A 175 11.07 -15.66 4.42
N LYS A 176 12.00 -14.77 4.16
CA LYS A 176 13.32 -15.04 3.58
C LYS A 176 14.40 -14.82 4.62
N ALA A 177 15.54 -15.46 4.42
CA ALA A 177 16.71 -15.21 5.26
C ALA A 177 17.02 -13.71 5.30
N GLY A 178 17.13 -13.17 6.50
CA GLY A 178 17.40 -11.76 6.77
C GLY A 178 18.66 -11.60 7.62
N ALA A 179 19.09 -10.36 7.78
CA ALA A 179 20.06 -9.99 8.79
C ALA A 179 19.41 -10.03 10.19
N ASP A 180 20.24 -10.12 11.24
CA ASP A 180 19.74 -10.11 12.62
C ASP A 180 18.85 -8.89 12.89
N GLY A 181 17.69 -9.16 13.46
CA GLY A 181 16.70 -8.13 13.80
C GLY A 181 15.82 -7.63 12.64
N ILE A 182 16.07 -8.04 11.39
CA ILE A 182 15.26 -7.65 10.22
C ILE A 182 14.48 -8.84 9.68
N ILE A 183 13.18 -8.66 9.49
CA ILE A 183 12.31 -9.60 8.78
C ILE A 183 12.26 -9.21 7.31
N ARG A 184 12.45 -10.19 6.41
CA ARG A 184 12.26 -10.05 4.97
C ARG A 184 11.11 -10.92 4.52
N LEU A 185 10.15 -10.34 3.84
CA LEU A 185 8.93 -10.98 3.40
C LEU A 185 8.76 -10.81 1.90
N GLU A 186 8.48 -11.90 1.19
CA GLU A 186 8.27 -11.89 -0.25
C GLU A 186 7.01 -12.66 -0.63
N MET A 187 6.39 -12.21 -1.73
CA MET A 187 5.32 -12.90 -2.42
C MET A 187 5.52 -12.75 -3.92
N THR A 188 5.40 -13.83 -4.66
CA THR A 188 5.36 -13.81 -6.13
C THR A 188 3.93 -13.77 -6.63
N ARG A 189 3.76 -13.25 -7.86
CA ARG A 189 2.46 -13.26 -8.55
C ARG A 189 1.89 -14.67 -8.67
N GLU A 190 2.72 -15.65 -8.98
CA GLU A 190 2.30 -17.05 -9.10
C GLU A 190 1.73 -17.59 -7.78
N GLU A 191 2.41 -17.35 -6.65
CA GLU A 191 1.94 -17.74 -5.32
C GLU A 191 0.62 -17.08 -4.96
N TYR A 192 0.50 -15.79 -5.27
CA TYR A 192 -0.72 -15.04 -5.05
C TYR A 192 -1.90 -15.60 -5.86
N LEU A 193 -1.71 -15.82 -7.17
CA LEU A 193 -2.76 -16.35 -8.04
C LEU A 193 -3.13 -17.79 -7.71
N ARG A 194 -2.15 -18.64 -7.34
CA ARG A 194 -2.41 -20.01 -6.87
C ARG A 194 -3.26 -20.02 -5.61
N GLY A 195 -2.94 -19.15 -4.65
CA GLY A 195 -3.75 -18.99 -3.44
C GLY A 195 -5.20 -18.59 -3.75
N ARG A 196 -5.42 -17.78 -4.79
CA ARG A 196 -6.77 -17.41 -5.25
C ARG A 196 -7.53 -18.58 -5.88
N SER A 197 -6.90 -19.36 -6.75
CA SER A 197 -7.53 -20.48 -7.47
C SER A 197 -8.03 -21.58 -6.53
N LEU A 198 -7.26 -21.92 -5.50
CA LEU A 198 -7.65 -22.92 -4.50
C LEU A 198 -8.92 -22.57 -3.73
N TYR A 199 -9.31 -21.29 -3.69
CA TYR A 199 -10.52 -20.82 -3.02
C TYR A 199 -11.72 -20.61 -3.98
N THR A 200 -11.51 -20.75 -5.29
CA THR A 200 -12.59 -20.62 -6.29
C THR A 200 -13.23 -21.98 -6.60
N GLU A 201 -12.54 -23.07 -6.31
CA GLU A 201 -12.97 -24.46 -6.60
C GLU A 201 -13.58 -25.17 -5.38
N ALA A 202 -13.64 -24.52 -4.22
CA ALA A 202 -14.24 -25.02 -2.97
C ALA A 202 -15.56 -24.30 -2.65
#